data_78775a714bfd1f82a81d16cd0c0de727
#
_entry.id   78775a714bfd1f82a81d16cd0c0de727
#
_cell.length_a   1.000
_cell.length_b   1.000
_cell.length_c   1.000
_cell.angle_alpha   90.00
_cell.angle_beta   90.00
_cell.angle_gamma   90.00
#
_symmetry.space_group_name_H-M   'P 1'
#
loop_
_entity.id
_entity.type
_entity.pdbx_description
1 polymer ?
#
loop_
_entity_poly.entity_id
_entity_poly.type
_entity_poly.pdbx_seq_one_letter_code
_entity_poly.pdbx_strand_id
1 'polypeptide(L)'
;MDDWKNGGFGIYIHWPFCAAKCPYCDFNSHVRKSVDQSRWLSAIRLELKNNAIRTKGRTVNTIFFGGGTPSLMEPETVAGIIKEIAKLWVLALDIEISLEANPTSVEAQKFSDFRKAGINRISMGIQSLRNDDLKALGRMHSVNEARKAFDIAKDNFERVSFDLIYARQDQSKVDWEIELKEASSMAVDHLSLYQLTIEDGTRFGDLYERGSLKGMPNDSLAADMYDITQEVTLQNDMPAYEISNHAIEGAESRHNLIYWRYGDYIGVGPGAHGRISENGNKIATTTIENPENWLRGVELNGTSTIDDEVINHIDQASEYLMMSLRLIEGVDMERYKKIS
;
A
#
# COMPACT_ATOMS: atom_id res chain seq x y z
N MET A 1 8.96 -25.06 9.48
CA MET A 1 8.04 -25.40 8.37
C MET A 1 7.99 -24.22 7.41
N ASP A 2 7.80 -24.47 6.12
CA ASP A 2 7.72 -23.38 5.11
C ASP A 2 6.29 -22.80 5.05
N ASP A 3 5.72 -22.45 6.20
CA ASP A 3 4.34 -21.95 6.31
C ASP A 3 4.07 -20.71 5.44
N TRP A 4 5.07 -19.87 5.26
CA TRP A 4 5.01 -18.69 4.39
C TRP A 4 4.59 -19.00 2.95
N LYS A 5 4.79 -20.22 2.46
CA LYS A 5 4.39 -20.63 1.10
C LYS A 5 2.88 -20.55 0.88
N ASN A 6 2.08 -20.63 1.95
CA ASN A 6 0.62 -20.48 1.87
C ASN A 6 0.21 -19.04 1.48
N GLY A 7 0.96 -18.02 1.93
CA GLY A 7 0.72 -16.62 1.59
C GLY A 7 1.62 -16.10 0.47
N GLY A 8 2.74 -16.76 0.19
CA GLY A 8 3.74 -16.33 -0.79
C GLY A 8 4.84 -15.45 -0.20
N PHE A 9 5.67 -14.88 -1.10
CA PHE A 9 6.78 -13.98 -0.74
C PHE A 9 6.73 -12.68 -1.55
N GLY A 10 6.75 -11.54 -0.85
CA GLY A 10 6.70 -10.20 -1.42
C GLY A 10 7.87 -9.31 -1.03
N ILE A 11 8.09 -8.26 -1.82
CA ILE A 11 9.05 -7.20 -1.52
C ILE A 11 8.30 -5.87 -1.50
N TYR A 12 8.35 -5.16 -0.36
CA TYR A 12 7.83 -3.83 -0.19
C TYR A 12 8.95 -2.80 -0.21
N ILE A 13 8.87 -1.82 -1.11
CA ILE A 13 9.81 -0.71 -1.21
C ILE A 13 9.13 0.53 -0.67
N HIS A 14 9.61 1.01 0.47
CA HIS A 14 9.10 2.23 1.08
C HIS A 14 9.83 3.47 0.54
N TRP A 15 9.08 4.30 -0.20
CA TRP A 15 9.56 5.61 -0.62
C TRP A 15 8.97 6.68 0.30
N PRO A 16 9.77 7.32 1.17
CA PRO A 16 9.23 8.16 2.24
C PRO A 16 8.88 9.59 1.82
N PHE A 17 9.02 9.95 0.54
CA PHE A 17 8.90 11.34 0.13
C PHE A 17 7.56 11.67 -0.53
N CYS A 18 7.03 12.86 -0.16
CA CYS A 18 5.82 13.46 -0.73
C CYS A 18 6.10 14.89 -1.19
N ALA A 19 5.27 15.37 -2.14
CA ALA A 19 5.25 16.80 -2.51
C ALA A 19 4.57 17.64 -1.41
N ALA A 20 3.53 17.10 -0.76
CA ALA A 20 2.82 17.69 0.38
C ALA A 20 2.34 16.58 1.33
N LYS A 21 2.19 16.87 2.63
CA LYS A 21 1.63 15.93 3.61
C LYS A 21 0.14 16.19 3.78
N CYS A 22 -0.67 15.16 3.55
CA CYS A 22 -2.12 15.22 3.76
C CYS A 22 -2.44 15.29 5.25
N PRO A 23 -3.49 16.04 5.69
CA PRO A 23 -3.80 16.26 7.10
C PRO A 23 -4.25 15.00 7.86
N TYR A 24 -4.69 13.96 7.15
CA TYR A 24 -5.14 12.68 7.72
C TYR A 24 -4.04 11.60 7.70
N CYS A 25 -2.93 11.83 6.99
CA CYS A 25 -1.95 10.78 6.70
C CYS A 25 -1.01 10.52 7.89
N ASP A 26 -1.00 9.30 8.38
CA ASP A 26 -0.14 8.75 9.44
C ASP A 26 1.12 8.07 8.91
N PHE A 27 1.21 7.84 7.60
CA PHE A 27 2.37 7.16 7.00
C PHE A 27 3.67 7.86 7.30
N ASN A 28 4.76 7.07 7.41
CA ASN A 28 6.13 7.59 7.49
C ASN A 28 6.49 8.33 6.19
N SER A 29 6.01 9.57 6.09
CA SER A 29 6.15 10.40 4.90
C SER A 29 6.71 11.79 5.22
N HIS A 30 7.61 12.26 4.35
CA HIS A 30 8.39 13.48 4.54
C HIS A 30 8.33 14.36 3.29
N VAL A 31 8.01 15.65 3.46
CA VAL A 31 7.99 16.59 2.33
C VAL A 31 9.41 16.93 1.90
N ARG A 32 9.72 16.70 0.62
CA ARG A 32 11.00 17.06 0.00
C ARG A 32 10.78 17.65 -1.40
N LYS A 33 11.53 18.71 -1.72
CA LYS A 33 11.50 19.34 -3.06
C LYS A 33 12.36 18.59 -4.07
N SER A 34 13.43 17.98 -3.61
CA SER A 34 14.34 17.18 -4.44
C SER A 34 14.97 16.07 -3.64
N VAL A 35 15.28 14.96 -4.29
CA VAL A 35 15.92 13.79 -3.72
C VAL A 35 17.06 13.35 -4.65
N ASP A 36 18.23 13.04 -4.10
CA ASP A 36 19.32 12.41 -4.86
C ASP A 36 18.96 10.97 -5.20
N GLN A 37 18.30 10.78 -6.35
CA GLN A 37 17.79 9.50 -6.83
C GLN A 37 18.91 8.43 -6.91
N SER A 38 20.12 8.81 -7.29
CA SER A 38 21.23 7.87 -7.46
C SER A 38 21.76 7.35 -6.13
N ARG A 39 21.87 8.22 -5.14
CA ARG A 39 22.27 7.87 -3.77
C ARG A 39 21.23 6.94 -3.12
N TRP A 40 19.95 7.27 -3.27
CA TRP A 40 18.84 6.45 -2.73
C TRP A 40 18.77 5.08 -3.42
N LEU A 41 18.91 5.01 -4.75
CA LEU A 41 18.98 3.75 -5.48
C LEU A 41 20.14 2.88 -4.97
N SER A 42 21.29 3.48 -4.71
CA SER A 42 22.46 2.76 -4.22
C SER A 42 22.21 2.16 -2.83
N ALA A 43 21.59 2.92 -1.93
CA ALA A 43 21.25 2.45 -0.58
C ALA A 43 20.18 1.34 -0.63
N ILE A 44 19.09 1.51 -1.40
CA ILE A 44 18.06 0.48 -1.57
C ILE A 44 18.68 -0.83 -2.08
N ARG A 45 19.60 -0.76 -3.03
CA ARG A 45 20.33 -1.94 -3.54
C ARG A 45 21.18 -2.64 -2.48
N LEU A 46 21.80 -1.89 -1.58
CA LEU A 46 22.56 -2.47 -0.46
C LEU A 46 21.66 -3.22 0.50
N GLU A 47 20.54 -2.60 0.89
CA GLU A 47 19.59 -3.22 1.81
C GLU A 47 18.90 -4.44 1.18
N LEU A 48 18.58 -4.41 -0.12
CA LEU A 48 18.09 -5.57 -0.87
C LEU A 48 19.09 -6.74 -0.85
N LYS A 49 20.38 -6.47 -1.05
CA LYS A 49 21.43 -7.52 -0.98
C LYS A 49 21.51 -8.16 0.39
N ASN A 50 21.39 -7.38 1.45
CA ASN A 50 21.40 -7.90 2.81
C ASN A 50 20.20 -8.82 3.06
N ASN A 51 18.99 -8.38 2.68
CA ASN A 51 17.78 -9.19 2.80
C ASN A 51 17.81 -10.46 1.95
N ALA A 52 18.48 -10.44 0.80
CA ALA A 52 18.62 -11.61 -0.07
C ALA A 52 19.40 -12.77 0.56
N ILE A 53 20.34 -12.48 1.47
CA ILE A 53 21.09 -13.51 2.22
C ILE A 53 20.11 -14.33 3.08
N ARG A 54 19.16 -13.66 3.73
CA ARG A 54 18.18 -14.27 4.65
C ARG A 54 17.05 -15.00 3.93
N THR A 55 16.75 -14.59 2.70
CA THR A 55 15.60 -15.07 1.93
C THR A 55 16.05 -15.84 0.66
N LYS A 56 17.22 -16.44 0.73
CA LYS A 56 17.83 -17.20 -0.38
C LYS A 56 16.92 -18.32 -0.88
N GLY A 57 16.82 -18.44 -2.22
CA GLY A 57 16.05 -19.52 -2.87
C GLY A 57 14.55 -19.31 -2.94
N ARG A 58 14.05 -18.14 -2.49
CA ARG A 58 12.63 -17.80 -2.62
C ARG A 58 12.30 -17.26 -4.00
N THR A 59 11.07 -17.48 -4.43
CA THR A 59 10.48 -16.84 -5.62
C THR A 59 9.68 -15.63 -5.18
N VAL A 60 9.97 -14.46 -5.76
CA VAL A 60 9.24 -13.21 -5.49
C VAL A 60 7.95 -13.23 -6.30
N ASN A 61 6.81 -13.20 -5.60
CA ASN A 61 5.48 -13.15 -6.20
C ASN A 61 5.03 -11.73 -6.48
N THR A 62 5.45 -10.76 -5.63
CA THR A 62 5.04 -9.36 -5.77
C THR A 62 6.17 -8.41 -5.40
N ILE A 63 6.21 -7.25 -6.07
CA ILE A 63 6.96 -6.06 -5.66
C ILE A 63 5.99 -4.92 -5.54
N PHE A 64 6.01 -4.22 -4.41
CA PHE A 64 5.11 -3.09 -4.15
C PHE A 64 5.92 -1.85 -3.78
N PHE A 65 5.78 -0.79 -4.55
CA PHE A 65 6.34 0.52 -4.27
C PHE A 65 5.27 1.37 -3.59
N GLY A 66 5.44 1.63 -2.30
CA GLY A 66 4.47 2.35 -1.47
C GLY A 66 5.11 3.35 -0.51
N GLY A 67 4.29 3.92 0.38
CA GLY A 67 4.70 4.80 1.46
C GLY A 67 4.28 6.25 1.29
N GLY A 68 5.18 7.16 0.99
CA GLY A 68 4.86 8.56 0.72
C GLY A 68 4.21 8.74 -0.64
N THR A 69 5.00 8.93 -1.67
CA THR A 69 4.54 9.05 -3.07
C THR A 69 5.58 8.42 -4.00
N PRO A 70 5.52 7.12 -4.23
CA PRO A 70 6.49 6.41 -5.06
C PRO A 70 6.61 6.91 -6.50
N SER A 71 5.53 7.45 -7.07
CA SER A 71 5.54 8.07 -8.41
C SER A 71 6.39 9.35 -8.53
N LEU A 72 6.91 9.88 -7.41
CA LEU A 72 7.94 10.93 -7.42
C LEU A 72 9.34 10.39 -7.75
N MET A 73 9.56 9.07 -7.67
CA MET A 73 10.81 8.48 -8.16
C MET A 73 10.97 8.74 -9.66
N GLU A 74 12.21 8.78 -10.10
CA GLU A 74 12.49 8.72 -11.54
C GLU A 74 12.30 7.28 -12.05
N PRO A 75 11.76 7.07 -13.26
CA PRO A 75 11.55 5.74 -13.82
C PRO A 75 12.82 4.89 -13.85
N GLU A 76 13.98 5.51 -14.04
CA GLU A 76 15.30 4.85 -14.02
C GLU A 76 15.64 4.30 -12.63
N THR A 77 15.22 5.00 -11.57
CA THR A 77 15.38 4.53 -10.18
C THR A 77 14.55 3.28 -9.95
N VAL A 78 13.28 3.30 -10.36
CA VAL A 78 12.38 2.15 -10.27
C VAL A 78 12.92 0.96 -11.07
N ALA A 79 13.31 1.18 -12.33
CA ALA A 79 13.93 0.17 -13.18
C ALA A 79 15.20 -0.42 -12.54
N GLY A 80 16.00 0.45 -11.92
CA GLY A 80 17.23 0.06 -11.21
C GLY A 80 16.98 -0.83 -10.01
N ILE A 81 15.89 -0.60 -9.26
CA ILE A 81 15.46 -1.42 -8.12
C ILE A 81 14.95 -2.78 -8.62
N ILE A 82 14.02 -2.80 -9.59
CA ILE A 82 13.47 -4.03 -10.16
C ILE A 82 14.59 -4.91 -10.74
N LYS A 83 15.53 -4.31 -11.47
CA LYS A 83 16.69 -5.01 -12.01
C LYS A 83 17.57 -5.63 -10.92
N GLU A 84 17.75 -4.96 -9.79
CA GLU A 84 18.53 -5.53 -8.68
C GLU A 84 17.77 -6.69 -8.03
N ILE A 85 16.46 -6.57 -7.81
CA ILE A 85 15.62 -7.65 -7.29
C ILE A 85 15.71 -8.88 -8.20
N ALA A 86 15.59 -8.70 -9.52
CA ALA A 86 15.68 -9.79 -10.50
C ALA A 86 17.05 -10.49 -10.56
N LYS A 87 18.12 -9.83 -10.08
CA LYS A 87 19.44 -10.48 -9.93
C LYS A 87 19.56 -11.30 -8.65
N LEU A 88 18.85 -10.88 -7.60
CA LEU A 88 18.98 -11.45 -6.27
C LEU A 88 18.01 -12.62 -6.02
N TRP A 89 16.84 -12.61 -6.67
CA TRP A 89 15.80 -13.63 -6.54
C TRP A 89 15.25 -14.08 -7.89
N VAL A 90 14.65 -15.25 -7.89
CA VAL A 90 13.79 -15.70 -8.99
C VAL A 90 12.48 -14.93 -8.90
N LEU A 91 12.04 -14.34 -10.02
CA LEU A 91 10.72 -13.71 -10.10
C LEU A 91 9.68 -14.73 -10.58
N ALA A 92 8.47 -14.67 -10.03
CA ALA A 92 7.35 -15.44 -10.56
C ALA A 92 7.06 -15.03 -12.01
N LEU A 93 6.61 -15.97 -12.84
CA LEU A 93 6.31 -15.70 -14.25
C LEU A 93 5.19 -14.66 -14.42
N ASP A 94 4.27 -14.63 -13.47
CA ASP A 94 3.11 -13.76 -13.39
C ASP A 94 3.26 -12.70 -12.28
N ILE A 95 4.48 -12.28 -11.97
CA ILE A 95 4.77 -11.34 -10.89
C ILE A 95 3.92 -10.07 -10.98
N GLU A 96 3.32 -9.64 -9.85
CA GLU A 96 2.69 -8.33 -9.73
C GLU A 96 3.71 -7.29 -9.26
N ILE A 97 3.89 -6.22 -10.03
CA ILE A 97 4.77 -5.10 -9.68
C ILE A 97 3.92 -3.83 -9.63
N SER A 98 3.55 -3.43 -8.42
CA SER A 98 2.64 -2.32 -8.16
C SER A 98 3.40 -1.04 -7.79
N LEU A 99 2.85 0.11 -8.20
CA LEU A 99 3.36 1.42 -7.81
C LEU A 99 2.21 2.33 -7.41
N GLU A 100 2.31 2.94 -6.22
CA GLU A 100 1.39 3.99 -5.79
C GLU A 100 1.69 5.32 -6.47
N ALA A 101 0.63 6.02 -6.89
CA ALA A 101 0.73 7.29 -7.58
C ALA A 101 -0.34 8.28 -7.12
N ASN A 102 -0.02 9.58 -7.15
CA ASN A 102 -1.04 10.62 -7.10
C ASN A 102 -1.56 10.93 -8.50
N PRO A 103 -2.83 11.30 -8.64
CA PRO A 103 -3.45 11.59 -9.94
C PRO A 103 -3.16 13.03 -10.40
N THR A 104 -1.88 13.41 -10.42
CA THR A 104 -1.46 14.71 -10.96
C THR A 104 -1.01 14.57 -12.41
N SER A 105 -1.12 15.65 -13.18
CA SER A 105 -0.70 15.67 -14.58
C SER A 105 0.81 15.39 -14.76
N VAL A 106 1.62 15.80 -13.80
CA VAL A 106 3.08 15.57 -13.82
C VAL A 106 3.41 14.10 -13.63
N GLU A 107 2.72 13.41 -12.71
CA GLU A 107 2.95 11.98 -12.45
C GLU A 107 2.42 11.11 -13.59
N ALA A 108 1.25 11.47 -14.15
CA ALA A 108 0.66 10.77 -15.30
C ALA A 108 1.57 10.76 -16.54
N GLN A 109 2.37 11.81 -16.75
CA GLN A 109 3.34 11.86 -17.87
C GLN A 109 4.43 10.79 -17.77
N LYS A 110 4.73 10.29 -16.57
CA LYS A 110 5.72 9.24 -16.32
C LYS A 110 5.18 7.81 -16.48
N PHE A 111 3.87 7.61 -16.62
CA PHE A 111 3.27 6.27 -16.60
C PHE A 111 3.81 5.34 -17.70
N SER A 112 3.98 5.85 -18.91
CA SER A 112 4.61 5.07 -19.99
C SER A 112 6.03 4.61 -19.64
N ASP A 113 6.81 5.45 -18.96
CA ASP A 113 8.18 5.12 -18.58
C ASP A 113 8.22 4.19 -17.36
N PHE A 114 7.28 4.30 -16.41
CA PHE A 114 7.11 3.31 -15.36
C PHE A 114 6.70 1.93 -15.93
N ARG A 115 5.85 1.91 -16.98
CA ARG A 115 5.53 0.65 -17.67
C ARG A 115 6.77 0.00 -18.29
N LYS A 116 7.63 0.79 -18.95
CA LYS A 116 8.92 0.33 -19.50
C LYS A 116 9.91 -0.09 -18.40
N ALA A 117 9.87 0.55 -17.23
CA ALA A 117 10.66 0.20 -16.07
C ALA A 117 10.28 -1.17 -15.45
N GLY A 118 9.10 -1.70 -15.80
CA GLY A 118 8.64 -3.02 -15.35
C GLY A 118 7.42 -3.00 -14.43
N ILE A 119 6.87 -1.82 -14.10
CA ILE A 119 5.59 -1.72 -13.38
C ILE A 119 4.48 -2.32 -14.24
N ASN A 120 3.59 -3.12 -13.65
CA ASN A 120 2.44 -3.70 -14.36
C ASN A 120 1.09 -3.42 -13.68
N ARG A 121 1.10 -2.78 -12.49
CA ARG A 121 -0.11 -2.33 -11.78
C ARG A 121 0.12 -0.94 -11.18
N ILE A 122 -0.86 -0.05 -11.32
CA ILE A 122 -0.90 1.27 -10.67
C ILE A 122 -2.02 1.28 -9.62
N SER A 123 -1.74 1.82 -8.43
CA SER A 123 -2.73 2.20 -7.42
C SER A 123 -2.73 3.71 -7.26
N MET A 124 -3.87 4.34 -7.54
CA MET A 124 -3.95 5.80 -7.63
C MET A 124 -4.73 6.40 -6.47
N GLY A 125 -4.08 7.20 -5.63
CA GLY A 125 -4.72 7.87 -4.50
C GLY A 125 -5.63 9.03 -4.94
N ILE A 126 -6.81 8.77 -5.47
CA ILE A 126 -7.78 9.79 -5.89
C ILE A 126 -8.44 10.43 -4.65
N GLN A 127 -8.91 9.63 -3.72
CA GLN A 127 -9.47 9.94 -2.41
C GLN A 127 -10.91 10.49 -2.45
N SER A 128 -11.31 11.28 -3.44
CA SER A 128 -12.70 11.72 -3.65
C SER A 128 -12.95 12.14 -5.10
N LEU A 129 -14.19 12.00 -5.55
CA LEU A 129 -14.69 12.53 -6.83
C LEU A 129 -15.45 13.86 -6.63
N ARG A 130 -15.17 14.58 -5.55
CA ARG A 130 -15.73 15.91 -5.21
C ARG A 130 -14.60 16.88 -4.88
N ASN A 131 -14.55 18.02 -5.60
CA ASN A 131 -13.44 18.99 -5.44
C ASN A 131 -13.36 19.60 -4.04
N ASP A 132 -14.49 19.80 -3.38
CA ASP A 132 -14.50 20.41 -2.05
C ASP A 132 -13.98 19.42 -1.00
N ASP A 133 -14.30 18.14 -1.14
CA ASP A 133 -13.75 17.08 -0.29
C ASP A 133 -12.24 16.90 -0.52
N LEU A 134 -11.78 16.95 -1.78
CA LEU A 134 -10.35 16.92 -2.07
C LEU A 134 -9.59 18.05 -1.38
N LYS A 135 -10.15 19.26 -1.37
CA LYS A 135 -9.57 20.40 -0.63
C LYS A 135 -9.57 20.15 0.88
N ALA A 136 -10.67 19.64 1.44
CA ALA A 136 -10.76 19.31 2.87
C ALA A 136 -9.73 18.22 3.27
N LEU A 137 -9.51 17.24 2.40
CA LEU A 137 -8.49 16.21 2.54
C LEU A 137 -7.06 16.71 2.23
N GLY A 138 -6.88 17.99 1.88
CA GLY A 138 -5.56 18.55 1.57
C GLY A 138 -4.94 18.01 0.28
N ARG A 139 -5.75 17.51 -0.66
CA ARG A 139 -5.28 17.00 -1.94
C ARG A 139 -4.94 18.16 -2.89
N MET A 140 -3.88 17.99 -3.68
CA MET A 140 -3.37 19.04 -4.59
C MET A 140 -3.97 18.94 -5.99
N HIS A 141 -4.70 17.88 -6.31
CA HIS A 141 -5.32 17.67 -7.62
C HIS A 141 -6.82 17.95 -7.57
N SER A 142 -7.39 18.22 -8.71
CA SER A 142 -8.83 18.31 -8.95
C SER A 142 -9.40 16.98 -9.46
N VAL A 143 -10.72 16.81 -9.39
CA VAL A 143 -11.43 15.65 -9.96
C VAL A 143 -11.13 15.50 -11.45
N ASN A 144 -11.06 16.60 -12.20
CA ASN A 144 -10.75 16.56 -13.64
C ASN A 144 -9.32 16.06 -13.91
N GLU A 145 -8.35 16.46 -13.09
CA GLU A 145 -6.98 15.95 -13.20
C GLU A 145 -6.93 14.46 -12.85
N ALA A 146 -7.64 14.04 -11.79
CA ALA A 146 -7.72 12.65 -11.39
C ALA A 146 -8.29 11.77 -12.51
N ARG A 147 -9.39 12.18 -13.15
CA ARG A 147 -9.98 11.45 -14.28
C ARG A 147 -9.02 11.33 -15.47
N LYS A 148 -8.36 12.43 -15.85
CA LYS A 148 -7.39 12.42 -16.95
C LYS A 148 -6.19 11.52 -16.62
N ALA A 149 -5.66 11.60 -15.40
CA ALA A 149 -4.54 10.76 -14.97
C ALA A 149 -4.95 9.27 -14.97
N PHE A 150 -6.17 8.96 -14.54
CA PHE A 150 -6.72 7.61 -14.56
C PHE A 150 -6.89 7.07 -15.99
N ASP A 151 -7.37 7.90 -16.94
CA ASP A 151 -7.47 7.51 -18.35
C ASP A 151 -6.08 7.23 -18.94
N ILE A 152 -5.08 8.07 -18.65
CA ILE A 152 -3.69 7.83 -19.08
C ILE A 152 -3.14 6.54 -18.45
N ALA A 153 -3.48 6.24 -17.19
CA ALA A 153 -3.08 4.98 -16.56
C ALA A 153 -3.68 3.77 -17.27
N LYS A 154 -4.97 3.79 -17.62
CA LYS A 154 -5.63 2.71 -18.37
C LYS A 154 -5.02 2.48 -19.76
N ASP A 155 -4.53 3.53 -20.41
CA ASP A 155 -3.85 3.42 -21.71
C ASP A 155 -2.47 2.75 -21.60
N ASN A 156 -1.86 2.74 -20.42
CA ASN A 156 -0.51 2.20 -20.20
C ASN A 156 -0.48 0.88 -19.44
N PHE A 157 -1.49 0.59 -18.61
CA PHE A 157 -1.52 -0.56 -17.71
C PHE A 157 -2.83 -1.33 -17.83
N GLU A 158 -2.74 -2.65 -17.83
CA GLU A 158 -3.91 -3.54 -17.79
C GLU A 158 -4.58 -3.52 -16.40
N ARG A 159 -3.79 -3.31 -15.33
CA ARG A 159 -4.22 -3.31 -13.94
C ARG A 159 -4.10 -1.90 -13.37
N VAL A 160 -5.23 -1.27 -13.12
CA VAL A 160 -5.29 0.08 -12.52
C VAL A 160 -6.38 0.11 -11.46
N SER A 161 -5.99 0.41 -10.23
CA SER A 161 -6.91 0.66 -9.12
C SER A 161 -6.85 2.11 -8.68
N PHE A 162 -7.86 2.54 -7.94
CA PHE A 162 -7.80 3.81 -7.23
C PHE A 162 -8.47 3.71 -5.87
N ASP A 163 -8.08 4.65 -5.01
CA ASP A 163 -8.53 4.70 -3.64
C ASP A 163 -9.53 5.85 -3.47
N LEU A 164 -10.61 5.59 -2.72
CA LEU A 164 -11.50 6.62 -2.19
C LEU A 164 -11.59 6.51 -0.68
N ILE A 165 -11.81 7.66 -0.05
CA ILE A 165 -12.06 7.75 1.40
C ILE A 165 -13.52 8.13 1.60
N TYR A 166 -14.26 7.35 2.38
CA TYR A 166 -15.64 7.67 2.78
C TYR A 166 -15.72 7.98 4.29
N ALA A 167 -16.91 8.26 4.77
CA ALA A 167 -17.15 8.77 6.14
C ALA A 167 -16.36 10.06 6.44
N ARG A 168 -16.30 10.94 5.44
CA ARG A 168 -15.67 12.25 5.52
C ARG A 168 -16.57 13.25 6.26
N GLN A 169 -16.01 14.41 6.58
CA GLN A 169 -16.77 15.52 7.18
C GLN A 169 -18.01 15.88 6.34
N ASP A 170 -19.13 16.02 7.01
CA ASP A 170 -20.45 16.41 6.44
C ASP A 170 -20.95 15.50 5.30
N GLN A 171 -20.34 14.33 5.08
CA GLN A 171 -20.75 13.38 4.06
C GLN A 171 -22.06 12.67 4.48
N SER A 172 -23.09 12.70 3.64
CA SER A 172 -24.30 11.91 3.82
C SER A 172 -24.21 10.53 3.15
N LYS A 173 -25.08 9.60 3.56
CA LYS A 173 -25.22 8.28 2.90
C LYS A 173 -25.53 8.41 1.42
N VAL A 174 -26.39 9.35 1.06
CA VAL A 174 -26.80 9.58 -0.34
C VAL A 174 -25.64 10.10 -1.17
N ASP A 175 -24.86 11.05 -0.62
CA ASP A 175 -23.68 11.57 -1.33
C ASP A 175 -22.64 10.47 -1.55
N TRP A 176 -22.41 9.62 -0.54
CA TRP A 176 -21.50 8.47 -0.68
C TRP A 176 -22.00 7.47 -1.71
N GLU A 177 -23.25 7.08 -1.68
CA GLU A 177 -23.84 6.14 -2.65
C GLU A 177 -23.71 6.65 -4.10
N ILE A 178 -23.98 7.94 -4.33
CA ILE A 178 -23.83 8.58 -5.64
C ILE A 178 -22.35 8.55 -6.09
N GLU A 179 -21.45 8.95 -5.20
CA GLU A 179 -20.01 8.99 -5.51
C GLU A 179 -19.46 7.58 -5.78
N LEU A 180 -19.88 6.59 -5.02
CA LEU A 180 -19.47 5.20 -5.17
C LEU A 180 -19.97 4.57 -6.48
N LYS A 181 -21.22 4.83 -6.88
CA LYS A 181 -21.76 4.40 -8.19
C LYS A 181 -20.97 5.03 -9.33
N GLU A 182 -20.61 6.28 -9.21
CA GLU A 182 -19.75 6.98 -10.17
C GLU A 182 -18.36 6.32 -10.22
N ALA A 183 -17.75 6.04 -9.07
CA ALA A 183 -16.46 5.36 -8.95
C ALA A 183 -16.49 3.95 -9.56
N SER A 184 -17.53 3.17 -9.25
CA SER A 184 -17.71 1.82 -9.81
C SER A 184 -17.81 1.83 -11.33
N SER A 185 -18.46 2.85 -11.91
CA SER A 185 -18.53 3.01 -13.36
C SER A 185 -17.19 3.38 -14.02
N MET A 186 -16.25 3.95 -13.26
CA MET A 186 -14.90 4.30 -13.72
C MET A 186 -13.92 3.15 -13.57
N ALA A 187 -14.10 2.31 -12.55
CA ALA A 187 -13.16 1.27 -12.16
C ALA A 187 -12.87 0.29 -13.32
N VAL A 188 -11.63 -0.23 -13.31
CA VAL A 188 -11.23 -1.29 -14.24
C VAL A 188 -11.55 -2.65 -13.64
N ASP A 189 -10.85 -2.99 -12.55
CA ASP A 189 -10.91 -4.33 -11.96
C ASP A 189 -10.77 -4.33 -10.42
N HIS A 190 -10.47 -3.18 -9.82
CA HIS A 190 -10.17 -3.08 -8.38
C HIS A 190 -10.44 -1.68 -7.83
N LEU A 191 -11.00 -1.60 -6.61
CA LEU A 191 -11.21 -0.39 -5.83
C LEU A 191 -10.72 -0.57 -4.40
N SER A 192 -10.06 0.44 -3.86
CA SER A 192 -9.75 0.54 -2.42
C SER A 192 -10.65 1.61 -1.80
N LEU A 193 -11.50 1.22 -0.86
CA LEU A 193 -12.52 2.07 -0.27
C LEU A 193 -12.29 2.13 1.24
N TYR A 194 -11.63 3.19 1.70
CA TYR A 194 -11.22 3.35 3.10
C TYR A 194 -12.21 4.25 3.85
N GLN A 195 -12.63 3.81 5.02
CA GLN A 195 -13.27 4.71 5.97
C GLN A 195 -12.23 5.69 6.51
N LEU A 196 -12.57 6.99 6.55
CA LEU A 196 -11.69 7.97 7.18
C LEU A 196 -11.52 7.66 8.68
N THR A 197 -10.30 7.37 9.08
CA THR A 197 -9.87 7.23 10.47
C THR A 197 -9.12 8.46 10.93
N ILE A 198 -9.24 8.78 12.21
CA ILE A 198 -8.56 9.91 12.83
C ILE A 198 -7.41 9.34 13.65
N GLU A 199 -6.19 9.48 13.11
CA GLU A 199 -4.99 8.92 13.71
C GLU A 199 -4.23 9.95 14.53
N ASP A 200 -3.72 9.52 15.68
CA ASP A 200 -2.89 10.34 16.55
C ASP A 200 -1.62 10.81 15.81
N GLY A 201 -1.13 11.99 16.14
CA GLY A 201 0.04 12.58 15.49
C GLY A 201 -0.21 13.13 14.08
N THR A 202 -1.45 13.03 13.56
CA THR A 202 -1.85 13.68 12.32
C THR A 202 -2.47 15.05 12.58
N ARG A 203 -2.55 15.88 11.53
CA ARG A 203 -3.23 17.17 11.66
C ARG A 203 -4.71 17.03 11.98
N PHE A 204 -5.37 15.99 11.45
CA PHE A 204 -6.76 15.69 11.79
C PHE A 204 -6.89 15.22 13.23
N GLY A 205 -5.97 14.41 13.76
CA GLY A 205 -5.89 14.05 15.17
C GLY A 205 -5.83 15.28 16.08
N ASP A 206 -4.88 16.19 15.82
CA ASP A 206 -4.76 17.46 16.54
C ASP A 206 -6.04 18.30 16.54
N LEU A 207 -6.75 18.35 15.39
CA LEU A 207 -8.00 19.11 15.27
C LEU A 207 -9.16 18.42 15.99
N TYR A 208 -9.19 17.10 15.96
CA TYR A 208 -10.19 16.29 16.65
C TYR A 208 -10.08 16.42 18.16
N GLU A 209 -8.89 16.26 18.72
CA GLU A 209 -8.63 16.44 20.16
C GLU A 209 -9.05 17.82 20.68
N ARG A 210 -8.84 18.86 19.85
CA ARG A 210 -9.27 20.25 20.19
C ARG A 210 -10.73 20.52 19.92
N GLY A 211 -11.53 19.51 19.51
CA GLY A 211 -12.93 19.66 19.12
C GLY A 211 -13.15 20.58 17.92
N SER A 212 -12.13 20.76 17.09
CA SER A 212 -12.13 21.65 15.91
C SER A 212 -12.42 20.91 14.59
N LEU A 213 -12.30 19.59 14.56
CA LEU A 213 -12.71 18.77 13.42
C LEU A 213 -14.22 18.53 13.49
N LYS A 214 -14.99 19.35 12.78
CA LYS A 214 -16.46 19.31 12.78
C LYS A 214 -16.99 18.41 11.67
N GLY A 215 -18.25 17.97 11.80
CA GLY A 215 -18.96 17.26 10.73
C GLY A 215 -18.55 15.79 10.56
N MET A 216 -17.78 15.21 11.47
CA MET A 216 -17.46 13.79 11.41
C MET A 216 -18.70 12.94 11.61
N PRO A 217 -18.95 11.90 10.79
CA PRO A 217 -20.03 10.96 10.98
C PRO A 217 -19.90 10.25 12.33
N ASN A 218 -21.03 9.91 12.93
CA ASN A 218 -21.04 9.00 14.05
C ASN A 218 -20.90 7.54 13.57
N ASP A 219 -20.65 6.62 14.51
CA ASP A 219 -20.41 5.20 14.20
C ASP A 219 -21.56 4.54 13.42
N SER A 220 -22.83 4.91 13.73
CA SER A 220 -24.00 4.38 13.02
C SER A 220 -24.02 4.82 11.55
N LEU A 221 -23.72 6.09 11.28
CA LEU A 221 -23.66 6.61 9.92
C LEU A 221 -22.48 6.02 9.14
N ALA A 222 -21.33 5.83 9.79
CA ALA A 222 -20.18 5.19 9.19
C ALA A 222 -20.43 3.71 8.86
N ALA A 223 -21.12 2.98 9.74
CA ALA A 223 -21.56 1.60 9.50
C ALA A 223 -22.54 1.50 8.33
N ASP A 224 -23.54 2.39 8.28
CA ASP A 224 -24.47 2.45 7.13
C ASP A 224 -23.74 2.70 5.80
N MET A 225 -22.68 3.55 5.80
CA MET A 225 -21.87 3.79 4.61
C MET A 225 -21.03 2.55 4.22
N TYR A 226 -20.56 1.80 5.21
CA TYR A 226 -19.89 0.52 4.95
C TYR A 226 -20.85 -0.48 4.30
N ASP A 227 -22.07 -0.63 4.80
CA ASP A 227 -23.07 -1.53 4.21
C ASP A 227 -23.39 -1.12 2.77
N ILE A 228 -23.60 0.17 2.49
CA ILE A 228 -23.78 0.70 1.14
C ILE A 228 -22.58 0.36 0.25
N THR A 229 -21.36 0.43 0.81
CA THR A 229 -20.14 0.08 0.05
C THR A 229 -20.19 -1.37 -0.40
N GLN A 230 -20.52 -2.30 0.51
CA GLN A 230 -20.63 -3.73 0.17
C GLN A 230 -21.71 -4.00 -0.88
N GLU A 231 -22.87 -3.38 -0.75
CA GLU A 231 -24.00 -3.57 -1.67
C GLU A 231 -23.68 -3.05 -3.08
N VAL A 232 -23.17 -1.83 -3.19
CA VAL A 232 -22.89 -1.19 -4.48
C VAL A 232 -21.75 -1.90 -5.22
N THR A 233 -20.68 -2.25 -4.54
CA THR A 233 -19.55 -2.95 -5.17
C THR A 233 -19.96 -4.36 -5.63
N LEU A 234 -20.72 -5.09 -4.82
CA LEU A 234 -21.26 -6.40 -5.20
C LEU A 234 -22.17 -6.32 -6.45
N GLN A 235 -23.03 -5.30 -6.53
CA GLN A 235 -23.91 -5.07 -7.68
C GLN A 235 -23.14 -4.72 -8.97
N ASN A 236 -21.88 -4.32 -8.86
CA ASN A 236 -20.98 -4.02 -9.97
C ASN A 236 -19.93 -5.11 -10.20
N ASP A 237 -20.18 -6.35 -9.77
CA ASP A 237 -19.29 -7.51 -9.93
C ASP A 237 -17.89 -7.32 -9.31
N MET A 238 -17.76 -6.44 -8.34
CA MET A 238 -16.54 -6.20 -7.57
C MET A 238 -16.79 -6.44 -6.08
N PRO A 239 -17.03 -7.68 -5.63
CA PRO A 239 -17.23 -7.97 -4.20
C PRO A 239 -15.96 -7.63 -3.40
N ALA A 240 -16.14 -7.38 -2.11
CA ALA A 240 -15.01 -7.30 -1.20
C ALA A 240 -14.25 -8.64 -1.17
N TYR A 241 -12.93 -8.61 -1.25
CA TYR A 241 -12.09 -9.76 -0.92
C TYR A 241 -11.45 -9.62 0.47
N GLU A 242 -11.40 -8.40 0.96
CA GLU A 242 -11.09 -8.06 2.35
C GLU A 242 -11.83 -6.75 2.72
N ILE A 243 -11.69 -6.30 3.98
CA ILE A 243 -12.53 -5.24 4.59
C ILE A 243 -12.63 -3.95 3.74
N SER A 244 -11.53 -3.52 3.11
CA SER A 244 -11.44 -2.21 2.41
C SER A 244 -11.20 -2.32 0.92
N ASN A 245 -10.95 -3.52 0.39
CA ASN A 245 -10.58 -3.72 -1.01
C ASN A 245 -11.58 -4.62 -1.73
N HIS A 246 -11.97 -4.18 -2.91
CA HIS A 246 -12.99 -4.76 -3.74
C HIS A 246 -12.43 -5.03 -5.13
N ALA A 247 -12.70 -6.20 -5.70
CA ALA A 247 -12.13 -6.57 -6.98
C ALA A 247 -13.05 -7.53 -7.75
N ILE A 248 -12.92 -7.53 -9.07
CA ILE A 248 -13.37 -8.62 -9.91
C ILE A 248 -12.57 -9.87 -9.54
N GLU A 249 -13.18 -11.05 -9.59
CA GLU A 249 -12.52 -12.33 -9.29
C GLU A 249 -11.19 -12.48 -10.06
N GLY A 250 -10.11 -12.76 -9.33
CA GLY A 250 -8.75 -12.87 -9.87
C GLY A 250 -8.01 -11.54 -10.06
N ALA A 251 -8.66 -10.42 -9.70
CA ALA A 251 -8.07 -9.09 -9.76
C ALA A 251 -7.72 -8.49 -8.39
N GLU A 252 -7.68 -9.29 -7.36
CA GLU A 252 -7.24 -8.88 -6.03
C GLU A 252 -5.79 -8.37 -6.07
N SER A 253 -5.44 -7.45 -5.18
CA SER A 253 -4.04 -7.05 -4.97
C SER A 253 -3.27 -8.22 -4.38
N ARG A 254 -2.41 -8.84 -5.17
CA ARG A 254 -1.64 -10.00 -4.74
C ARG A 254 -0.67 -9.66 -3.62
N HIS A 255 -0.18 -8.43 -3.57
CA HIS A 255 0.68 -7.98 -2.49
C HIS A 255 -0.08 -7.88 -1.16
N ASN A 256 -1.31 -7.33 -1.17
CA ASN A 256 -2.16 -7.28 0.01
C ASN A 256 -2.49 -8.70 0.51
N LEU A 257 -2.77 -9.62 -0.40
CA LEU A 257 -3.04 -11.03 -0.04
C LEU A 257 -1.85 -11.70 0.64
N ILE A 258 -0.59 -11.34 0.33
CA ILE A 258 0.57 -11.85 1.08
C ILE A 258 0.47 -11.47 2.55
N TYR A 259 0.10 -10.24 2.87
CA TYR A 259 -0.08 -9.79 4.24
C TYR A 259 -1.22 -10.54 4.93
N TRP A 260 -2.40 -10.52 4.32
CA TRP A 260 -3.61 -11.09 4.94
C TRP A 260 -3.57 -12.62 5.04
N ARG A 261 -2.85 -13.29 4.15
CA ARG A 261 -2.57 -14.72 4.20
C ARG A 261 -1.34 -15.06 5.03
N TYR A 262 -0.81 -14.11 5.78
CA TYR A 262 0.35 -14.29 6.66
C TYR A 262 1.55 -14.92 5.93
N GLY A 263 1.81 -14.48 4.71
CA GLY A 263 2.99 -14.83 3.93
C GLY A 263 4.26 -14.18 4.48
N ASP A 264 5.35 -14.31 3.75
CA ASP A 264 6.59 -13.60 4.06
C ASP A 264 6.74 -12.37 3.17
N TYR A 265 7.28 -11.33 3.74
CA TYR A 265 7.67 -10.15 2.98
C TYR A 265 8.85 -9.45 3.63
N ILE A 266 9.69 -8.84 2.80
CA ILE A 266 10.74 -7.92 3.25
C ILE A 266 10.30 -6.49 2.98
N GLY A 267 10.58 -5.61 3.96
CA GLY A 267 10.48 -4.18 3.79
C GLY A 267 11.86 -3.56 3.58
N VAL A 268 11.97 -2.66 2.61
CA VAL A 268 13.18 -1.94 2.27
C VAL A 268 12.88 -0.45 2.21
N GLY A 269 13.68 0.35 2.85
CA GLY A 269 13.45 1.80 2.98
C GLY A 269 13.14 2.24 4.41
N PRO A 270 13.08 3.55 4.69
CA PRO A 270 12.91 4.08 6.06
C PRO A 270 11.55 3.72 6.66
N GLY A 271 11.54 3.14 7.86
CA GLY A 271 10.31 2.73 8.55
C GLY A 271 9.59 1.54 7.92
N ALA A 272 10.27 0.82 7.03
CA ALA A 272 9.68 -0.38 6.42
C ALA A 272 9.66 -1.55 7.41
N HIS A 273 8.56 -2.27 7.44
CA HIS A 273 8.37 -3.49 8.21
C HIS A 273 8.53 -4.72 7.33
N GLY A 274 8.93 -5.84 7.94
CA GLY A 274 8.99 -7.15 7.29
C GLY A 274 8.52 -8.27 8.20
N ARG A 275 8.14 -9.37 7.60
CA ARG A 275 7.87 -10.66 8.26
C ARG A 275 8.53 -11.75 7.45
N ILE A 276 9.54 -12.41 8.02
CA ILE A 276 10.28 -13.47 7.33
C ILE A 276 10.37 -14.74 8.17
N SER A 277 10.24 -15.87 7.53
CA SER A 277 10.45 -17.18 8.14
C SER A 277 11.90 -17.60 7.97
N GLU A 278 12.63 -17.76 9.07
CA GLU A 278 14.05 -18.11 9.07
C GLU A 278 14.33 -19.11 10.18
N ASN A 279 15.02 -20.23 9.84
CA ASN A 279 15.38 -21.30 10.80
C ASN A 279 14.20 -21.84 11.62
N GLY A 280 13.00 -21.88 11.05
CA GLY A 280 11.79 -22.35 11.71
C GLY A 280 11.05 -21.30 12.57
N ASN A 281 11.58 -20.10 12.67
CA ASN A 281 10.96 -18.99 13.39
C ASN A 281 10.35 -17.96 12.40
N LYS A 282 9.33 -17.25 12.84
CA LYS A 282 8.84 -16.04 12.18
C LYS A 282 9.52 -14.84 12.83
N ILE A 283 10.07 -13.95 12.03
CA ILE A 283 10.85 -12.81 12.49
C ILE A 283 10.18 -11.53 11.99
N ALA A 284 9.93 -10.62 12.92
CA ALA A 284 9.51 -9.25 12.61
C ALA A 284 10.77 -8.39 12.41
N THR A 285 10.81 -7.63 11.32
CA THR A 285 11.88 -6.67 11.07
C THR A 285 11.30 -5.26 10.94
N THR A 286 12.03 -4.27 11.44
CA THR A 286 11.70 -2.85 11.28
C THR A 286 12.98 -2.07 10.98
N THR A 287 12.89 -1.12 10.06
CA THR A 287 14.02 -0.24 9.74
C THR A 287 13.86 1.14 10.39
N ILE A 288 14.97 1.89 10.50
CA ILE A 288 14.96 3.27 11.02
C ILE A 288 13.96 4.12 10.24
N GLU A 289 13.05 4.81 10.94
CA GLU A 289 11.98 5.63 10.33
C GLU A 289 12.52 6.92 9.68
N ASN A 290 13.50 7.60 10.35
CA ASN A 290 14.03 8.85 9.81
C ASN A 290 14.83 8.61 8.52
N PRO A 291 14.48 9.24 7.38
CA PRO A 291 15.08 8.95 6.08
C PRO A 291 16.60 9.15 6.02
N GLU A 292 17.10 10.23 6.65
CA GLU A 292 18.54 10.53 6.63
C GLU A 292 19.34 9.56 7.51
N ASN A 293 18.76 9.14 8.65
CA ASN A 293 19.40 8.17 9.53
C ASN A 293 19.38 6.78 8.89
N TRP A 294 18.25 6.39 8.25
CA TRP A 294 18.18 5.16 7.48
C TRP A 294 19.26 5.12 6.39
N LEU A 295 19.36 6.19 5.60
CA LEU A 295 20.32 6.30 4.51
C LEU A 295 21.77 6.14 5.00
N ARG A 296 22.15 6.83 6.09
CA ARG A 296 23.47 6.69 6.71
C ARG A 296 23.72 5.28 7.24
N GLY A 297 22.73 4.69 7.92
CA GLY A 297 22.82 3.33 8.45
C GLY A 297 23.10 2.32 7.34
N VAL A 298 22.36 2.39 6.25
CA VAL A 298 22.57 1.51 5.08
C VAL A 298 23.94 1.74 4.43
N GLU A 299 24.36 2.98 4.23
CA GLU A 299 25.67 3.31 3.68
C GLU A 299 26.83 2.77 4.51
N LEU A 300 26.71 2.77 5.84
CA LEU A 300 27.75 2.30 6.76
C LEU A 300 27.73 0.79 6.97
N ASN A 301 26.56 0.19 7.09
CA ASN A 301 26.38 -1.18 7.57
C ASN A 301 25.75 -2.13 6.52
N GLY A 302 25.28 -1.61 5.39
CA GLY A 302 24.51 -2.38 4.38
C GLY A 302 23.04 -2.59 4.76
N THR A 303 22.62 -2.19 5.96
CA THR A 303 21.24 -2.26 6.46
C THR A 303 20.99 -1.18 7.52
N SER A 304 19.74 -0.80 7.69
CA SER A 304 19.26 0.05 8.78
C SER A 304 18.17 -0.61 9.61
N THR A 305 18.16 -1.94 9.64
CA THR A 305 17.26 -2.71 10.53
C THR A 305 17.60 -2.38 11.99
N ILE A 306 16.58 -1.98 12.75
CA ILE A 306 16.69 -1.68 14.19
C ILE A 306 16.09 -2.78 15.05
N ASP A 307 15.07 -3.47 14.54
CA ASP A 307 14.43 -4.61 15.18
C ASP A 307 14.57 -5.85 14.31
N ASP A 308 14.83 -6.96 14.94
CA ASP A 308 14.98 -8.30 14.34
C ASP A 308 14.47 -9.30 15.38
N GLU A 309 13.15 -9.24 15.65
CA GLU A 309 12.52 -9.91 16.75
C GLU A 309 11.92 -11.25 16.34
N VAL A 310 12.25 -12.30 17.05
CA VAL A 310 11.59 -13.61 16.90
C VAL A 310 10.21 -13.54 17.53
N ILE A 311 9.18 -13.70 16.70
CA ILE A 311 7.78 -13.71 17.14
C ILE A 311 7.51 -15.10 17.77
N ASN A 312 7.08 -15.12 19.04
CA ASN A 312 6.71 -16.36 19.70
C ASN A 312 5.42 -16.97 19.11
N HIS A 313 5.14 -18.24 19.37
CA HIS A 313 4.00 -18.96 18.77
C HIS A 313 2.64 -18.34 19.09
N ILE A 314 2.45 -17.79 20.29
CA ILE A 314 1.18 -17.16 20.69
C ILE A 314 0.95 -15.89 19.86
N ASP A 315 1.97 -15.08 19.70
CA ASP A 315 1.89 -13.84 18.91
C ASP A 315 1.77 -14.15 17.42
N GLN A 316 2.47 -15.19 16.90
CA GLN A 316 2.26 -15.67 15.53
C GLN A 316 0.82 -16.09 15.27
N ALA A 317 0.22 -16.87 16.19
CA ALA A 317 -1.17 -17.29 16.08
C ALA A 317 -2.13 -16.10 16.12
N SER A 318 -1.85 -15.12 16.98
CA SER A 318 -2.64 -13.89 17.09
C SER A 318 -2.52 -13.04 15.84
N GLU A 319 -1.31 -12.83 15.29
CA GLU A 319 -1.09 -12.11 14.03
C GLU A 319 -1.81 -12.84 12.87
N TYR A 320 -1.65 -14.15 12.74
CA TYR A 320 -2.32 -14.93 11.70
C TYR A 320 -3.84 -14.79 11.77
N LEU A 321 -4.39 -14.87 12.97
CA LEU A 321 -5.84 -14.73 13.19
C LEU A 321 -6.32 -13.32 12.76
N MET A 322 -5.65 -12.27 13.23
CA MET A 322 -5.99 -10.89 12.87
C MET A 322 -5.93 -10.66 11.36
N MET A 323 -4.87 -11.12 10.70
CA MET A 323 -4.69 -10.94 9.25
C MET A 323 -5.76 -11.72 8.48
N SER A 324 -5.99 -13.00 8.81
CA SER A 324 -6.94 -13.85 8.08
C SER A 324 -8.39 -13.45 8.27
N LEU A 325 -8.76 -12.89 9.43
CA LEU A 325 -10.13 -12.38 9.69
C LEU A 325 -10.50 -11.17 8.82
N ARG A 326 -9.53 -10.51 8.19
CA ARG A 326 -9.82 -9.47 7.22
C ARG A 326 -10.35 -10.01 5.89
N LEU A 327 -9.95 -11.23 5.52
CA LEU A 327 -10.30 -11.85 4.25
C LEU A 327 -11.70 -12.48 4.30
N ILE A 328 -12.43 -12.40 3.20
CA ILE A 328 -13.71 -13.10 3.02
C ILE A 328 -13.50 -14.63 3.06
N GLU A 329 -12.34 -15.13 2.62
CA GLU A 329 -12.00 -16.55 2.72
C GLU A 329 -11.84 -17.05 4.18
N GLY A 330 -11.66 -16.12 5.13
CA GLY A 330 -11.60 -16.42 6.56
C GLY A 330 -10.31 -17.12 7.00
N VAL A 331 -10.39 -17.83 8.12
CA VAL A 331 -9.26 -18.46 8.80
C VAL A 331 -9.18 -19.94 8.46
N ASP A 332 -8.03 -20.42 7.97
CA ASP A 332 -7.73 -21.84 7.89
C ASP A 332 -7.39 -22.37 9.29
N MET A 333 -8.35 -23.07 9.91
CA MET A 333 -8.24 -23.61 11.28
C MET A 333 -7.19 -24.69 11.42
N GLU A 334 -6.89 -25.47 10.37
CA GLU A 334 -5.82 -26.48 10.41
C GLU A 334 -4.44 -25.82 10.36
N ARG A 335 -4.31 -24.74 9.62
CA ARG A 335 -3.10 -23.92 9.62
C ARG A 335 -2.91 -23.20 10.95
N TYR A 336 -4.00 -22.63 11.50
CA TYR A 336 -3.98 -21.97 12.82
C TYR A 336 -3.46 -22.89 13.90
N LYS A 337 -3.97 -24.14 13.99
CA LYS A 337 -3.51 -25.15 14.97
C LYS A 337 -2.03 -25.52 14.82
N LYS A 338 -1.43 -25.35 13.64
CA LYS A 338 -0.01 -25.65 13.42
C LYS A 338 0.89 -24.47 13.79
N ILE A 339 0.37 -23.26 13.76
CA ILE A 339 1.07 -22.03 14.13
C ILE A 339 1.01 -21.82 15.64
N SER A 340 -0.16 -22.09 16.26
CA SER A 340 -0.36 -22.00 17.71
C SER A 340 0.27 -23.17 18.45
#